data_c1b090789d6a17b13909bbae0d827c08
#
_entry.id   c1b090789d6a17b13909bbae0d827c08
#
_cell.length_a   1.000
_cell.length_b   1.000
_cell.length_c   1.000
_cell.angle_alpha   90.00
_cell.angle_beta   90.00
_cell.angle_gamma   90.00
#
_symmetry.space_group_name_H-M   'P 1'
#
loop_
_entity.id
_entity.type
_entity.pdbx_description
1 polymer ?
#
loop_
_entity_poly.entity_id
_entity_poly.type
_entity_poly.pdbx_seq_one_letter_code
_entity_poly.pdbx_strand_id
1 'polypeptide(L)'
;MTINKAIYCGDRCGLCPDRWPGDDFKGLFLVSPDLWLRDRLEGEVRLPQAIPTLLDGADDLVRWTQQHLTADICAPDWSALLLACPQQVAPIQEIQAKLTRLILQRPINPYDCYMLEAPEQELLQGLHQITRNPIGTAHQSDAPPLPGAWSTFWQRFTGDHTLLWVTLNRQLGQLTLHCGPAEVATALNPIWPQQPIVLMGEALDLESEARIYRQRLGLDNGITCLKFPPDRQQDLIQLYLPDGVPLPNTPQFQSVLGQILHILLGTSAGQTKLTVLLVGDMPLKSQIGASLAAEFGSRVQVERTCLDDNGILVAGWDFWREHQTVLPAPQLLVIATLPIPSLEHPLVAGRVAHYKSLHQDWFRLYLLPEALGELQRAIAPVREEQGVVALLDSRVLHRSYGKQVLAALSPFARINYLDPGLFEAAIRIGV
;
A
#
# COMPACT_ATOMS: atom_id res chain seq x y z
N MET A 1 -21.76 12.28 36.36
CA MET A 1 -22.56 11.43 35.50
C MET A 1 -21.61 10.43 34.84
N THR A 2 -21.46 9.23 35.43
CA THR A 2 -20.51 8.22 34.94
C THR A 2 -21.21 7.50 33.78
N ILE A 3 -20.77 7.79 32.54
CA ILE A 3 -21.26 7.10 31.35
C ILE A 3 -20.54 5.75 31.34
N ASN A 4 -21.20 4.67 31.73
CA ASN A 4 -20.75 3.30 31.46
C ASN A 4 -20.78 3.11 29.93
N LYS A 5 -19.69 3.39 29.26
CA LYS A 5 -19.55 3.16 27.82
C LYS A 5 -19.21 1.69 27.61
N ALA A 6 -20.13 0.92 27.09
CA ALA A 6 -19.81 -0.40 26.58
C ALA A 6 -18.93 -0.25 25.32
N ILE A 7 -17.80 -0.92 25.29
CA ILE A 7 -16.92 -1.01 24.13
C ILE A 7 -17.10 -2.40 23.56
N TYR A 8 -17.61 -2.48 22.33
CA TYR A 8 -17.69 -3.73 21.57
C TYR A 8 -16.62 -3.72 20.47
N CYS A 9 -15.86 -4.80 20.37
CA CYS A 9 -14.83 -4.97 19.36
C CYS A 9 -15.27 -6.05 18.37
N GLY A 10 -15.45 -5.70 17.10
CA GLY A 10 -15.72 -6.63 16.00
C GLY A 10 -14.42 -7.27 15.48
N ASP A 11 -14.51 -8.51 15.03
CA ASP A 11 -13.55 -9.30 14.24
C ASP A 11 -12.24 -9.81 14.88
N ARG A 12 -11.73 -9.30 15.99
CA ARG A 12 -10.44 -9.81 16.55
C ARG A 12 -10.55 -10.53 17.89
N CYS A 13 -11.63 -10.36 18.59
CA CYS A 13 -11.90 -11.13 19.81
C CYS A 13 -13.01 -12.11 19.47
N GLY A 14 -12.78 -13.38 19.37
CA GLY A 14 -13.76 -14.44 19.05
C GLY A 14 -15.05 -14.46 19.90
N LEU A 15 -15.44 -13.34 20.47
CA LEU A 15 -16.58 -13.09 21.33
C LEU A 15 -17.46 -11.91 20.86
N CYS A 16 -17.11 -11.19 19.77
CA CYS A 16 -17.90 -10.06 19.31
C CYS A 16 -18.73 -10.42 18.09
N PRO A 17 -20.05 -10.18 18.09
CA PRO A 17 -20.90 -10.47 16.96
C PRO A 17 -20.60 -9.52 15.80
N ASP A 18 -20.54 -10.05 14.57
CA ASP A 18 -20.44 -9.30 13.30
C ASP A 18 -21.68 -8.42 13.04
N ARG A 19 -22.43 -8.06 14.06
CA ARG A 19 -23.69 -7.36 13.96
C ARG A 19 -23.80 -6.28 15.03
N TRP A 20 -24.48 -5.22 14.66
CA TRP A 20 -24.88 -4.17 15.59
C TRP A 20 -25.62 -4.75 16.81
N PRO A 21 -25.29 -4.33 18.04
CA PRO A 21 -25.85 -4.91 19.26
C PRO A 21 -27.36 -4.71 19.45
N GLY A 22 -27.98 -3.78 18.73
CA GLY A 22 -29.39 -3.43 18.78
C GLY A 22 -29.64 -1.93 18.92
N ASP A 23 -30.91 -1.51 18.77
CA ASP A 23 -31.29 -0.09 18.72
C ASP A 23 -31.09 0.62 20.07
N ASP A 24 -31.08 -0.09 21.18
CA ASP A 24 -30.84 0.47 22.51
C ASP A 24 -29.35 0.64 22.87
N PHE A 25 -28.44 0.26 21.95
CA PHE A 25 -27.01 0.35 22.20
C PHE A 25 -26.54 1.79 22.37
N LYS A 26 -25.90 2.08 23.50
CA LYS A 26 -25.28 3.37 23.82
C LYS A 26 -23.81 3.15 24.18
N GLY A 27 -22.94 3.21 23.20
CA GLY A 27 -21.53 2.96 23.42
C GLY A 27 -20.68 3.19 22.19
N LEU A 28 -19.44 2.75 22.23
CA LEU A 28 -18.51 2.72 21.12
C LEU A 28 -18.47 1.30 20.54
N PHE A 29 -18.71 1.19 19.23
CA PHE A 29 -18.61 -0.06 18.49
C PHE A 29 -17.38 0.00 17.60
N LEU A 30 -16.40 -0.87 17.84
CA LEU A 30 -15.15 -0.94 17.07
C LEU A 30 -15.28 -2.04 16.01
N VAL A 31 -15.01 -1.68 14.77
CA VAL A 31 -15.04 -2.60 13.63
C VAL A 31 -13.75 -2.49 12.82
N SER A 32 -13.37 -3.58 12.14
CA SER A 32 -12.29 -3.53 11.17
C SER A 32 -12.69 -2.72 9.93
N PRO A 33 -11.73 -2.10 9.23
CA PRO A 33 -12.00 -1.45 7.95
C PRO A 33 -12.65 -2.39 6.93
N ASP A 34 -12.26 -3.67 6.91
CA ASP A 34 -12.83 -4.68 6.02
C ASP A 34 -14.33 -4.92 6.29
N LEU A 35 -14.72 -5.07 7.55
CA LEU A 35 -16.13 -5.23 7.90
C LEU A 35 -16.95 -4.00 7.52
N TRP A 36 -16.42 -2.80 7.77
CA TRP A 36 -17.09 -1.56 7.39
C TRP A 36 -17.25 -1.43 5.87
N LEU A 37 -16.19 -1.72 5.10
CA LEU A 37 -16.23 -1.68 3.64
C LEU A 37 -17.21 -2.70 3.05
N ARG A 38 -17.19 -3.93 3.59
CA ARG A 38 -18.14 -5.00 3.18
C ARG A 38 -19.57 -4.56 3.39
N ASP A 39 -19.89 -4.04 4.57
CA ASP A 39 -21.23 -3.55 4.89
C ASP A 39 -21.68 -2.43 3.95
N ARG A 40 -20.80 -1.46 3.69
CA ARG A 40 -21.14 -0.27 2.91
C ARG A 40 -21.12 -0.49 1.39
N LEU A 41 -20.25 -1.35 0.89
CA LEU A 41 -20.09 -1.60 -0.54
C LEU A 41 -20.93 -2.76 -1.06
N GLU A 42 -21.19 -3.78 -0.23
CA GLU A 42 -21.95 -4.97 -0.63
C GLU A 42 -23.43 -4.89 -0.22
N GLY A 43 -23.81 -3.86 0.55
CA GLY A 43 -25.19 -3.66 0.99
C GLY A 43 -25.67 -4.68 2.03
N GLU A 44 -24.75 -5.35 2.70
CA GLU A 44 -25.05 -6.21 3.84
C GLU A 44 -25.39 -5.32 5.05
N VAL A 45 -26.65 -4.98 5.24
CA VAL A 45 -27.11 -4.07 6.31
C VAL A 45 -26.87 -4.68 7.68
N ARG A 46 -25.62 -4.70 8.12
CA ARG A 46 -25.20 -5.17 9.46
C ARG A 46 -25.02 -4.00 10.43
N LEU A 47 -24.63 -2.83 9.88
CA LEU A 47 -24.39 -1.61 10.64
C LEU A 47 -25.44 -0.55 10.28
N PRO A 48 -25.98 0.20 11.26
CA PRO A 48 -26.90 1.30 10.98
C PRO A 48 -26.26 2.35 10.05
N GLN A 49 -27.02 2.89 9.10
CA GLN A 49 -26.50 3.83 8.10
C GLN A 49 -26.29 5.25 8.67
N ALA A 50 -27.15 5.72 9.55
CA ALA A 50 -27.15 7.12 10.00
C ALA A 50 -26.31 7.38 11.28
N ILE A 51 -25.44 6.48 11.69
CA ILE A 51 -24.62 6.67 12.89
C ILE A 51 -23.34 7.43 12.58
N PRO A 52 -22.87 8.33 13.48
CA PRO A 52 -21.57 8.94 13.35
C PRO A 52 -20.47 7.87 13.31
N THR A 53 -19.66 7.91 12.25
CA THR A 53 -18.58 6.97 12.03
C THR A 53 -17.25 7.70 12.04
N LEU A 54 -16.25 7.12 12.69
CA LEU A 54 -14.91 7.64 12.78
C LEU A 54 -13.97 6.59 12.19
N LEU A 55 -13.33 6.93 11.08
CA LEU A 55 -12.34 6.07 10.41
C LEU A 55 -10.95 6.57 10.77
N ASP A 56 -10.24 5.76 11.53
CA ASP A 56 -8.83 5.97 11.86
C ASP A 56 -7.93 5.27 10.85
N GLY A 57 -6.75 5.84 10.58
CA GLY A 57 -5.85 5.33 9.53
C GLY A 57 -6.40 5.49 8.12
N ALA A 58 -7.21 6.55 7.88
CA ALA A 58 -7.86 6.80 6.60
C ALA A 58 -6.86 7.09 5.45
N ASP A 59 -5.58 7.23 5.75
CA ASP A 59 -4.48 7.21 4.76
C ASP A 59 -4.50 5.96 3.88
N ASP A 60 -4.89 4.83 4.44
CA ASP A 60 -4.95 3.55 3.75
C ASP A 60 -6.31 3.23 3.12
N LEU A 61 -7.29 4.11 3.25
CA LEU A 61 -8.67 3.84 2.82
C LEU A 61 -8.76 3.52 1.32
N VAL A 62 -7.98 4.20 0.47
CA VAL A 62 -7.91 3.89 -0.96
C VAL A 62 -7.43 2.45 -1.17
N ARG A 63 -6.37 2.05 -0.48
CA ARG A 63 -5.77 0.71 -0.58
C ARG A 63 -6.72 -0.37 -0.06
N TRP A 64 -7.33 -0.18 1.10
CA TRP A 64 -8.31 -1.12 1.65
C TRP A 64 -9.50 -1.29 0.72
N THR A 65 -10.01 -0.19 0.17
CA THR A 65 -11.13 -0.24 -0.78
C THR A 65 -10.74 -0.96 -2.07
N GLN A 66 -9.54 -0.70 -2.61
CA GLN A 66 -9.04 -1.42 -3.79
C GLN A 66 -8.91 -2.92 -3.53
N GLN A 67 -8.36 -3.32 -2.39
CA GLN A 67 -8.24 -4.73 -1.99
C GLN A 67 -9.63 -5.37 -1.87
N HIS A 68 -10.55 -4.72 -1.18
CA HIS A 68 -11.91 -5.22 -1.00
C HIS A 68 -12.67 -5.35 -2.33
N LEU A 69 -12.48 -4.41 -3.24
CA LEU A 69 -13.09 -4.41 -4.56
C LEU A 69 -12.36 -5.29 -5.59
N THR A 70 -11.24 -5.91 -5.26
CA THR A 70 -10.56 -6.86 -6.14
C THR A 70 -11.14 -8.25 -5.97
N ALA A 71 -11.50 -8.89 -7.08
CA ALA A 71 -11.91 -10.28 -7.10
C ALA A 71 -10.73 -11.14 -7.56
N ASP A 72 -10.49 -12.21 -6.82
CA ASP A 72 -9.37 -13.12 -7.04
C ASP A 72 -9.88 -14.50 -7.45
N ILE A 73 -9.20 -15.12 -8.42
CA ILE A 73 -9.44 -16.50 -8.85
C ILE A 73 -8.14 -17.29 -8.70
N CYS A 74 -8.13 -18.20 -7.74
CA CYS A 74 -7.00 -19.06 -7.45
C CYS A 74 -7.25 -20.52 -7.90
N ALA A 75 -6.28 -21.40 -7.69
CA ALA A 75 -6.38 -22.79 -8.16
C ALA A 75 -7.62 -23.57 -7.65
N PRO A 76 -8.07 -23.46 -6.39
CA PRO A 76 -9.30 -24.06 -5.91
C PRO A 76 -10.56 -23.56 -6.65
N ASP A 77 -10.60 -22.28 -7.04
CA ASP A 77 -11.76 -21.70 -7.72
C ASP A 77 -11.93 -22.26 -9.13
N TRP A 78 -10.83 -22.53 -9.84
CA TRP A 78 -10.87 -23.27 -11.11
C TRP A 78 -11.48 -24.66 -10.94
N SER A 79 -11.11 -25.38 -9.89
CA SER A 79 -11.66 -26.68 -9.58
C SER A 79 -13.16 -26.61 -9.26
N ALA A 80 -13.57 -25.59 -8.50
CA ALA A 80 -14.97 -25.33 -8.21
C ALA A 80 -15.79 -25.02 -9.47
N LEU A 81 -15.20 -24.26 -10.42
CA LEU A 81 -15.84 -23.97 -11.71
C LEU A 81 -16.06 -25.24 -12.55
N LEU A 82 -15.05 -26.13 -12.61
CA LEU A 82 -15.17 -27.40 -13.33
C LEU A 82 -16.26 -28.30 -12.75
N LEU A 83 -16.43 -28.31 -11.42
CA LEU A 83 -17.50 -29.05 -10.76
C LEU A 83 -18.88 -28.44 -11.02
N ALA A 84 -18.98 -27.11 -11.09
CA ALA A 84 -20.23 -26.41 -11.38
C ALA A 84 -20.66 -26.53 -12.86
N CYS A 85 -19.71 -26.73 -13.77
CA CYS A 85 -19.96 -26.80 -15.22
C CYS A 85 -19.53 -28.14 -15.84
N PRO A 86 -20.11 -29.28 -15.45
CA PRO A 86 -19.63 -30.62 -15.84
C PRO A 86 -19.71 -30.87 -17.37
N GLN A 87 -20.62 -30.20 -18.09
CA GLN A 87 -20.74 -30.36 -19.55
C GLN A 87 -19.72 -29.54 -20.34
N GLN A 88 -18.99 -28.63 -19.65
CA GLN A 88 -18.04 -27.69 -20.26
C GLN A 88 -16.61 -27.85 -19.75
N VAL A 89 -16.30 -28.96 -19.12
CA VAL A 89 -15.00 -29.26 -18.53
C VAL A 89 -13.88 -29.11 -19.56
N ALA A 90 -14.01 -29.70 -20.73
CA ALA A 90 -12.97 -29.67 -21.77
C ALA A 90 -12.66 -28.25 -22.26
N PRO A 91 -13.61 -27.41 -22.66
CA PRO A 91 -13.34 -26.05 -23.10
C PRO A 91 -12.79 -25.15 -21.93
N ILE A 92 -13.27 -25.33 -20.70
CA ILE A 92 -12.74 -24.60 -19.54
C ILE A 92 -11.28 -24.96 -19.29
N GLN A 93 -10.93 -26.24 -19.31
CA GLN A 93 -9.54 -26.71 -19.13
C GLN A 93 -8.64 -26.24 -20.28
N GLU A 94 -9.14 -26.22 -21.51
CA GLU A 94 -8.39 -25.70 -22.65
C GLU A 94 -8.05 -24.22 -22.48
N ILE A 95 -9.02 -23.40 -22.06
CA ILE A 95 -8.82 -21.97 -21.81
C ILE A 95 -7.84 -21.76 -20.65
N GLN A 96 -7.99 -22.48 -19.55
CA GLN A 96 -7.09 -22.43 -18.40
C GLN A 96 -5.65 -22.77 -18.83
N ALA A 97 -5.46 -23.85 -19.60
CA ALA A 97 -4.15 -24.26 -20.06
C ALA A 97 -3.52 -23.25 -21.02
N LYS A 98 -4.30 -22.66 -21.94
CA LYS A 98 -3.85 -21.62 -22.87
C LYS A 98 -3.44 -20.36 -22.11
N LEU A 99 -4.25 -19.89 -21.18
CA LEU A 99 -3.98 -18.72 -20.34
C LEU A 99 -2.69 -18.92 -19.53
N THR A 100 -2.57 -20.06 -18.85
CA THR A 100 -1.38 -20.42 -18.08
C THR A 100 -0.12 -20.43 -18.96
N ARG A 101 -0.21 -21.01 -20.17
CA ARG A 101 0.91 -21.05 -21.10
C ARG A 101 1.35 -19.66 -21.55
N LEU A 102 0.41 -18.80 -21.92
CA LEU A 102 0.69 -17.43 -22.36
C LEU A 102 1.42 -16.65 -21.24
N ILE A 103 0.95 -16.75 -20.01
CA ILE A 103 1.57 -16.05 -18.86
C ILE A 103 2.97 -16.62 -18.58
N LEU A 104 3.16 -17.92 -18.57
CA LEU A 104 4.46 -18.56 -18.29
C LEU A 104 5.50 -18.30 -19.38
N GLN A 105 5.09 -17.99 -20.61
CA GLN A 105 6.00 -17.65 -21.71
C GLN A 105 6.52 -16.21 -21.62
N ARG A 106 5.94 -15.36 -20.75
CA ARG A 106 6.38 -13.97 -20.59
C ARG A 106 7.72 -13.89 -19.89
N PRO A 107 8.53 -12.86 -20.19
CA PRO A 107 9.78 -12.59 -19.48
C PRO A 107 9.55 -12.49 -17.97
N ILE A 108 10.51 -13.02 -17.22
CA ILE A 108 10.48 -12.94 -15.76
C ILE A 108 10.64 -11.47 -15.36
N ASN A 109 9.77 -10.99 -14.50
CA ASN A 109 9.89 -9.68 -13.88
C ASN A 109 9.99 -9.80 -12.34
N PRO A 110 10.57 -8.81 -11.66
CA PRO A 110 10.81 -8.87 -10.20
C PRO A 110 9.54 -8.93 -9.35
N TYR A 111 8.40 -8.60 -9.94
CA TYR A 111 7.12 -8.49 -9.21
C TYR A 111 6.26 -9.75 -9.32
N ASP A 112 6.64 -10.72 -10.17
CA ASP A 112 5.82 -11.88 -10.52
C ASP A 112 4.34 -11.52 -10.81
N CYS A 113 4.14 -10.35 -11.37
CA CYS A 113 2.85 -9.74 -11.69
C CYS A 113 2.81 -9.34 -13.17
N TYR A 114 1.70 -9.60 -13.86
CA TYR A 114 1.53 -9.29 -15.28
C TYR A 114 0.13 -8.76 -15.54
N MET A 115 0.03 -7.61 -16.23
CA MET A 115 -1.26 -7.17 -16.77
C MET A 115 -1.71 -8.14 -17.87
N LEU A 116 -3.00 -8.44 -17.92
CA LEU A 116 -3.55 -9.24 -19.02
C LEU A 116 -3.64 -8.39 -20.29
N GLU A 117 -3.06 -8.90 -21.36
CA GLU A 117 -3.11 -8.29 -22.69
C GLU A 117 -4.34 -8.78 -23.48
N ALA A 118 -4.53 -8.27 -24.68
CA ALA A 118 -5.69 -8.61 -25.52
C ALA A 118 -5.91 -10.12 -25.69
N PRO A 119 -4.88 -10.97 -25.97
CA PRO A 119 -5.10 -12.40 -26.15
C PRO A 119 -5.64 -13.11 -24.90
N GLU A 120 -5.14 -12.74 -23.72
CA GLU A 120 -5.62 -13.32 -22.46
C GLU A 120 -7.01 -12.82 -22.09
N GLN A 121 -7.30 -11.55 -22.38
CA GLN A 121 -8.62 -10.96 -22.17
C GLN A 121 -9.66 -11.62 -23.09
N GLU A 122 -9.33 -11.92 -24.34
CA GLU A 122 -10.19 -12.67 -25.28
C GLU A 122 -10.49 -14.09 -24.75
N LEU A 123 -9.49 -14.78 -24.17
CA LEU A 123 -9.71 -16.08 -23.53
C LEU A 123 -10.68 -15.99 -22.35
N LEU A 124 -10.55 -14.96 -21.52
CA LEU A 124 -11.47 -14.72 -20.40
C LEU A 124 -12.88 -14.34 -20.89
N GLN A 125 -13.00 -13.56 -21.96
CA GLN A 125 -14.30 -13.27 -22.57
C GLN A 125 -14.96 -14.55 -23.10
N GLY A 126 -14.19 -15.42 -23.75
CA GLY A 126 -14.66 -16.75 -24.17
C GLY A 126 -15.12 -17.61 -23.00
N LEU A 127 -14.35 -17.62 -21.91
CA LEU A 127 -14.72 -18.33 -20.67
C LEU A 127 -16.01 -17.78 -20.07
N HIS A 128 -16.16 -16.46 -20.01
CA HIS A 128 -17.38 -15.81 -19.53
C HIS A 128 -18.60 -16.21 -20.36
N GLN A 129 -18.49 -16.25 -21.71
CA GLN A 129 -19.56 -16.67 -22.59
C GLN A 129 -19.96 -18.13 -22.34
N ILE A 130 -18.97 -19.02 -22.20
CA ILE A 130 -19.20 -20.45 -21.93
C ILE A 130 -19.92 -20.64 -20.58
N THR A 131 -19.51 -19.93 -19.57
CA THR A 131 -20.08 -20.05 -18.21
C THR A 131 -21.47 -19.41 -18.10
N ARG A 132 -21.78 -18.41 -18.92
CA ARG A 132 -23.07 -17.73 -18.91
C ARG A 132 -24.14 -18.48 -19.71
N ASN A 133 -23.75 -19.19 -20.77
CA ASN A 133 -24.65 -19.92 -21.65
C ASN A 133 -24.29 -21.42 -21.67
N PRO A 134 -24.62 -22.19 -20.63
CA PRO A 134 -24.31 -23.62 -20.61
C PRO A 134 -25.03 -24.34 -21.74
N ILE A 135 -24.25 -25.07 -22.54
CA ILE A 135 -24.75 -25.86 -23.67
C ILE A 135 -25.69 -26.95 -23.13
N GLY A 136 -26.94 -27.00 -23.58
CA GLY A 136 -27.88 -28.07 -23.25
C GLY A 136 -28.98 -27.74 -22.25
N THR A 137 -29.01 -26.54 -21.67
CA THR A 137 -30.12 -26.08 -20.81
C THR A 137 -31.15 -25.35 -21.68
N ALA A 138 -32.33 -25.95 -21.86
CA ALA A 138 -33.45 -25.36 -22.63
C ALA A 138 -34.03 -24.10 -21.96
N HIS A 139 -33.75 -23.90 -20.67
CA HIS A 139 -34.15 -22.71 -19.90
C HIS A 139 -32.98 -22.22 -19.04
N GLN A 140 -32.71 -20.92 -19.07
CA GLN A 140 -31.67 -20.26 -18.24
C GLN A 140 -31.85 -20.46 -16.72
N SER A 141 -33.05 -20.90 -16.28
CA SER A 141 -33.38 -21.15 -14.87
C SER A 141 -32.81 -22.46 -14.30
N ASP A 142 -32.32 -23.38 -15.14
CA ASP A 142 -31.87 -24.71 -14.68
C ASP A 142 -30.33 -24.85 -14.60
N ALA A 143 -29.59 -23.79 -14.91
CA ALA A 143 -28.15 -23.79 -14.77
C ALA A 143 -27.74 -23.68 -13.28
N PRO A 144 -26.82 -24.53 -12.77
CA PRO A 144 -26.36 -24.43 -11.42
C PRO A 144 -25.70 -23.05 -11.21
N PRO A 145 -25.84 -22.43 -10.04
CA PRO A 145 -25.23 -21.15 -9.75
C PRO A 145 -23.70 -21.30 -9.85
N LEU A 146 -23.05 -20.29 -10.44
CA LEU A 146 -21.59 -20.24 -10.46
C LEU A 146 -21.02 -20.15 -9.06
N PRO A 147 -19.83 -20.71 -8.80
CA PRO A 147 -19.11 -20.50 -7.54
C PRO A 147 -18.99 -19.02 -7.21
N GLY A 148 -19.12 -18.65 -5.93
CA GLY A 148 -19.16 -17.26 -5.48
C GLY A 148 -17.97 -16.41 -5.97
N ALA A 149 -16.75 -16.95 -5.95
CA ALA A 149 -15.56 -16.26 -6.46
C ALA A 149 -15.70 -15.89 -7.94
N TRP A 150 -16.17 -16.82 -8.79
CA TRP A 150 -16.39 -16.57 -10.22
C TRP A 150 -17.56 -15.62 -10.47
N SER A 151 -18.60 -15.69 -9.65
CA SER A 151 -19.73 -14.74 -9.75
C SER A 151 -19.25 -13.30 -9.49
N THR A 152 -18.49 -13.11 -8.41
CA THR A 152 -17.88 -11.81 -8.08
C THR A 152 -16.89 -11.35 -9.14
N PHE A 153 -16.04 -12.26 -9.64
CA PHE A 153 -15.08 -11.93 -10.70
C PHE A 153 -15.77 -11.43 -11.96
N TRP A 154 -16.84 -12.11 -12.43
CA TRP A 154 -17.58 -11.70 -13.62
C TRP A 154 -18.35 -10.38 -13.43
N GLN A 155 -18.87 -10.11 -12.26
CA GLN A 155 -19.47 -8.81 -11.95
C GLN A 155 -18.46 -7.67 -12.12
N ARG A 156 -17.23 -7.88 -11.66
CA ARG A 156 -16.14 -6.90 -11.79
C ARG A 156 -15.59 -6.81 -13.19
N PHE A 157 -15.46 -7.95 -13.87
CA PHE A 157 -14.94 -8.05 -15.24
C PHE A 157 -15.75 -7.24 -16.26
N THR A 158 -17.05 -7.13 -16.06
CA THR A 158 -17.94 -6.34 -16.91
C THR A 158 -18.02 -4.87 -16.51
N GLY A 159 -17.34 -4.46 -15.45
CA GLY A 159 -17.32 -3.09 -14.95
C GLY A 159 -16.41 -2.17 -15.78
N ASP A 160 -16.76 -0.89 -15.81
CA ASP A 160 -15.94 0.14 -16.42
C ASP A 160 -14.65 0.37 -15.61
N HIS A 161 -13.56 0.75 -16.31
CA HIS A 161 -12.28 1.11 -15.69
C HIS A 161 -11.65 0.04 -14.80
N THR A 162 -11.84 -1.23 -15.17
CA THR A 162 -11.31 -2.38 -14.45
C THR A 162 -9.93 -2.76 -14.96
N LEU A 163 -9.03 -3.07 -14.04
CA LEU A 163 -7.72 -3.64 -14.31
C LEU A 163 -7.80 -5.16 -14.18
N LEU A 164 -7.16 -5.86 -15.12
CA LEU A 164 -7.02 -7.30 -15.13
C LEU A 164 -5.54 -7.65 -15.07
N TRP A 165 -5.15 -8.37 -14.04
CA TRP A 165 -3.76 -8.81 -13.90
C TRP A 165 -3.67 -10.21 -13.30
N VAL A 166 -2.48 -10.74 -13.31
CA VAL A 166 -2.18 -12.04 -12.75
C VAL A 166 -0.94 -11.94 -11.88
N THR A 167 -0.94 -12.65 -10.76
CA THR A 167 0.26 -12.91 -9.95
C THR A 167 0.66 -14.37 -10.04
N LEU A 168 1.97 -14.62 -10.05
CA LEU A 168 2.55 -15.94 -10.22
C LEU A 168 3.36 -16.30 -8.99
N ASN A 169 2.93 -17.31 -8.24
CA ASN A 169 3.78 -17.93 -7.24
C ASN A 169 4.66 -19.00 -7.91
N ARG A 170 5.92 -18.64 -8.23
CA ARG A 170 6.84 -19.52 -8.94
C ARG A 170 7.25 -20.76 -8.14
N GLN A 171 7.30 -20.66 -6.80
CA GLN A 171 7.66 -21.78 -5.94
C GLN A 171 6.60 -22.87 -5.99
N LEU A 172 5.34 -22.49 -6.04
CA LEU A 172 4.20 -23.40 -6.09
C LEU A 172 3.70 -23.66 -7.52
N GLY A 173 4.20 -22.91 -8.52
CA GLY A 173 3.68 -22.96 -9.89
C GLY A 173 2.22 -22.52 -9.99
N GLN A 174 1.76 -21.69 -9.05
CA GLN A 174 0.36 -21.26 -8.96
C GLN A 174 0.17 -19.87 -9.54
N LEU A 175 -0.92 -19.71 -10.25
CA LEU A 175 -1.34 -18.48 -10.89
C LEU A 175 -2.65 -18.03 -10.24
N THR A 176 -2.71 -16.75 -9.83
CA THR A 176 -3.94 -16.12 -9.35
C THR A 176 -4.33 -15.00 -10.31
N LEU A 177 -5.57 -15.05 -10.80
CA LEU A 177 -6.15 -13.99 -11.61
C LEU A 177 -6.77 -12.96 -10.68
N HIS A 178 -6.63 -11.69 -11.03
CA HIS A 178 -7.18 -10.58 -10.29
C HIS A 178 -7.99 -9.68 -11.22
N CYS A 179 -9.09 -9.17 -10.68
CA CYS A 179 -9.97 -8.22 -11.36
C CYS A 179 -10.40 -7.15 -10.37
N GLY A 180 -9.95 -5.92 -10.55
CA GLY A 180 -10.23 -4.85 -9.61
C GLY A 180 -10.24 -3.47 -10.25
N PRO A 181 -10.74 -2.42 -9.54
CA PRO A 181 -10.88 -1.09 -10.09
C PRO A 181 -9.52 -0.37 -10.19
N ALA A 182 -9.36 0.45 -11.20
CA ALA A 182 -8.23 1.37 -11.33
C ALA A 182 -8.27 2.46 -10.25
N GLU A 183 -9.46 2.94 -9.90
CA GLU A 183 -9.73 3.95 -8.87
C GLU A 183 -11.00 3.62 -8.08
N VAL A 184 -11.10 4.16 -6.86
CA VAL A 184 -12.18 3.79 -5.91
C VAL A 184 -13.24 4.87 -5.72
N ALA A 185 -13.00 6.06 -6.24
CA ALA A 185 -13.88 7.23 -6.04
C ALA A 185 -15.34 6.94 -6.38
N THR A 186 -15.58 6.30 -7.51
CA THR A 186 -16.95 5.95 -7.97
C THR A 186 -17.66 5.00 -7.01
N ALA A 187 -16.94 4.06 -6.42
CA ALA A 187 -17.52 3.10 -5.47
C ALA A 187 -17.81 3.73 -4.10
N LEU A 188 -16.96 4.65 -3.65
CA LEU A 188 -17.09 5.29 -2.33
C LEU A 188 -18.05 6.50 -2.34
N ASN A 189 -18.16 7.21 -3.45
CA ASN A 189 -18.99 8.42 -3.55
C ASN A 189 -20.44 8.24 -3.04
N PRO A 190 -21.16 7.14 -3.32
CA PRO A 190 -22.52 6.93 -2.83
C PRO A 190 -22.62 6.77 -1.29
N ILE A 191 -21.52 6.44 -0.62
CA ILE A 191 -21.50 6.19 0.84
C ILE A 191 -21.52 7.51 1.62
N TRP A 192 -20.79 8.52 1.15
CA TRP A 192 -20.55 9.75 1.91
C TRP A 192 -21.81 10.52 2.31
N PRO A 193 -22.84 10.66 1.47
CA PRO A 193 -24.08 11.34 1.85
C PRO A 193 -24.94 10.59 2.86
N GLN A 194 -24.69 9.28 3.05
CA GLN A 194 -25.58 8.42 3.85
C GLN A 194 -25.30 8.45 5.35
N GLN A 195 -24.13 8.96 5.77
CA GLN A 195 -23.76 8.96 7.17
C GLN A 195 -22.82 10.10 7.54
N PRO A 196 -22.91 10.63 8.77
CA PRO A 196 -21.89 11.54 9.31
C PRO A 196 -20.58 10.78 9.49
N ILE A 197 -19.51 11.22 8.83
CA ILE A 197 -18.22 10.54 8.86
C ILE A 197 -17.08 11.51 9.15
N VAL A 198 -16.12 11.05 9.95
CA VAL A 198 -14.84 11.73 10.19
C VAL A 198 -13.73 10.80 9.73
N LEU A 199 -12.92 11.26 8.80
CA LEU A 199 -11.73 10.56 8.32
C LEU A 199 -10.50 11.14 9.03
N MET A 200 -9.75 10.30 9.71
CA MET A 200 -8.53 10.68 10.42
C MET A 200 -7.34 9.92 9.87
N GLY A 201 -6.19 10.58 9.77
CA GLY A 201 -4.94 9.98 9.35
C GLY A 201 -3.77 10.95 9.51
N GLU A 202 -2.58 10.41 9.43
CA GLU A 202 -1.33 11.16 9.63
C GLU A 202 -0.86 11.87 8.36
N ALA A 203 -1.20 11.31 7.19
CA ALA A 203 -0.66 11.73 5.90
C ALA A 203 -1.73 11.78 4.79
N LEU A 204 -2.92 12.33 5.06
CA LEU A 204 -4.03 12.35 4.11
C LEU A 204 -3.70 13.20 2.86
N ASP A 205 -3.20 14.41 3.07
CA ASP A 205 -2.80 15.33 1.99
C ASP A 205 -1.81 16.38 2.50
N LEU A 206 -0.95 16.89 1.62
CA LEU A 206 -0.07 18.01 1.95
C LEU A 206 -0.81 19.34 1.99
N GLU A 207 -1.84 19.50 1.16
CA GLU A 207 -2.64 20.72 1.11
C GLU A 207 -3.68 20.76 2.24
N SER A 208 -3.94 21.96 2.77
CA SER A 208 -4.93 22.16 3.84
C SER A 208 -6.35 21.79 3.45
N GLU A 209 -6.67 21.91 2.16
CA GLU A 209 -7.99 21.56 1.62
C GLU A 209 -8.11 20.10 1.19
N ALA A 210 -7.01 19.33 1.26
CA ALA A 210 -6.94 17.91 0.91
C ALA A 210 -7.56 17.58 -0.46
N ARG A 211 -7.27 18.40 -1.49
CA ARG A 211 -7.91 18.29 -2.81
C ARG A 211 -7.68 16.95 -3.48
N ILE A 212 -6.44 16.46 -3.45
CA ILE A 212 -6.08 15.20 -4.11
C ILE A 212 -6.70 14.02 -3.35
N TYR A 213 -6.62 14.03 -2.04
CA TYR A 213 -7.24 13.01 -1.20
C TYR A 213 -8.75 12.94 -1.41
N ARG A 214 -9.44 14.09 -1.42
CA ARG A 214 -10.87 14.16 -1.70
C ARG A 214 -11.24 13.61 -3.08
N GLN A 215 -10.48 14.01 -4.11
CA GLN A 215 -10.71 13.52 -5.47
C GLN A 215 -10.56 12.00 -5.54
N ARG A 216 -9.54 11.44 -4.90
CA ARG A 216 -9.27 9.98 -4.89
C ARG A 216 -10.37 9.16 -4.20
N LEU A 217 -11.05 9.75 -3.23
CA LEU A 217 -12.14 9.10 -2.48
C LEU A 217 -13.55 9.49 -2.99
N GLY A 218 -13.65 10.38 -3.98
CA GLY A 218 -14.95 10.88 -4.44
C GLY A 218 -15.68 11.73 -3.39
N LEU A 219 -14.93 12.43 -2.53
CA LEU A 219 -15.49 13.31 -1.51
C LEU A 219 -15.88 14.66 -2.10
N ASP A 220 -16.97 15.24 -1.58
CA ASP A 220 -17.47 16.57 -1.98
C ASP A 220 -16.51 17.70 -1.55
N ASN A 221 -16.58 18.81 -2.26
CA ASN A 221 -15.84 20.03 -1.94
C ASN A 221 -16.35 20.75 -0.67
N GLY A 222 -17.56 20.44 -0.20
CA GLY A 222 -18.16 21.02 1.00
C GLY A 222 -17.66 20.44 2.33
N ILE A 223 -16.78 19.43 2.30
CA ILE A 223 -16.27 18.78 3.52
C ILE A 223 -15.25 19.66 4.22
N THR A 224 -15.40 19.81 5.53
CA THR A 224 -14.44 20.53 6.38
C THR A 224 -13.15 19.71 6.51
N CYS A 225 -12.01 20.33 6.20
CA CYS A 225 -10.68 19.77 6.40
C CYS A 225 -10.00 20.48 7.56
N LEU A 226 -9.48 19.72 8.51
CA LEU A 226 -8.68 20.23 9.62
C LEU A 226 -7.29 19.60 9.53
N LYS A 227 -6.26 20.42 9.54
CA LYS A 227 -4.87 19.98 9.53
C LYS A 227 -4.18 20.45 10.82
N PHE A 228 -3.67 19.51 11.55
CA PHE A 228 -2.87 19.75 12.74
C PHE A 228 -1.40 19.68 12.35
N PRO A 229 -0.68 20.81 12.31
CA PRO A 229 0.74 20.77 11.99
C PRO A 229 1.52 20.10 13.13
N PRO A 230 2.60 19.36 12.80
CA PRO A 230 3.50 18.81 13.82
C PRO A 230 4.09 19.92 14.68
N ASP A 231 4.35 19.61 15.97
CA ASP A 231 4.99 20.54 16.89
C ASP A 231 6.46 20.76 16.45
N ARG A 232 6.83 22.04 16.25
CA ARG A 232 8.18 22.38 15.79
C ARG A 232 9.28 22.06 16.80
N GLN A 233 8.96 21.92 18.06
CA GLN A 233 9.95 21.61 19.10
C GLN A 233 10.04 20.11 19.38
N GLN A 234 8.90 19.41 19.39
CA GLN A 234 8.82 17.99 19.73
C GLN A 234 9.04 17.08 18.53
N ASP A 235 8.56 17.49 17.34
CA ASP A 235 8.58 16.66 16.11
C ASP A 235 9.71 17.04 15.15
N LEU A 236 10.70 17.83 15.60
CA LEU A 236 11.82 18.27 14.77
C LEU A 236 12.78 17.10 14.50
N ILE A 237 12.97 16.79 13.23
CA ILE A 237 14.02 15.85 12.79
C ILE A 237 15.24 16.60 12.27
N GLN A 238 16.38 15.94 12.29
CA GLN A 238 17.60 16.42 11.62
C GLN A 238 17.67 15.81 10.22
N LEU A 239 17.60 16.64 9.19
CA LEU A 239 17.62 16.18 7.81
C LEU A 239 19.02 16.37 7.19
N TYR A 240 19.71 15.25 7.00
CA TYR A 240 20.94 15.20 6.21
C TYR A 240 20.59 15.05 4.73
N LEU A 241 20.91 16.06 3.94
CA LEU A 241 20.65 16.10 2.51
C LEU A 241 21.95 16.52 1.79
N PRO A 242 22.82 15.55 1.44
CA PRO A 242 24.10 15.82 0.81
C PRO A 242 23.94 16.32 -0.62
N ASP A 243 24.78 17.28 -0.99
CA ASP A 243 24.91 17.73 -2.35
C ASP A 243 25.81 16.75 -3.15
N GLY A 244 25.62 16.68 -4.46
CA GLY A 244 26.51 15.91 -5.35
C GLY A 244 26.24 14.41 -5.43
N VAL A 245 25.20 13.89 -4.80
CA VAL A 245 24.76 12.49 -4.98
C VAL A 245 24.25 12.32 -6.42
N PRO A 246 24.73 11.32 -7.18
CA PRO A 246 24.21 11.04 -8.51
C PRO A 246 22.73 10.68 -8.49
N LEU A 247 22.04 10.80 -9.61
CA LEU A 247 20.65 10.34 -9.73
C LEU A 247 20.56 8.81 -9.56
N PRO A 248 19.51 8.27 -8.92
CA PRO A 248 19.37 6.83 -8.65
C PRO A 248 19.54 5.92 -9.87
N ASN A 249 19.21 6.40 -11.07
CA ASN A 249 19.29 5.61 -12.31
C ASN A 249 20.66 5.72 -13.01
N THR A 250 21.67 6.27 -12.36
CA THR A 250 23.02 6.38 -12.94
C THR A 250 23.96 5.27 -12.43
N PRO A 251 24.91 4.80 -13.25
CA PRO A 251 25.86 3.75 -12.83
C PRO A 251 26.68 4.12 -11.59
N GLN A 252 26.95 5.41 -11.39
CA GLN A 252 27.75 5.91 -10.27
C GLN A 252 26.97 5.93 -8.95
N PHE A 253 25.64 5.92 -9.00
CA PHE A 253 24.79 6.04 -7.81
C PHE A 253 25.11 4.99 -6.75
N GLN A 254 25.21 3.73 -7.14
CA GLN A 254 25.49 2.62 -6.21
C GLN A 254 26.83 2.78 -5.49
N SER A 255 27.89 3.18 -6.21
CA SER A 255 29.22 3.37 -5.62
C SER A 255 29.23 4.52 -4.63
N VAL A 256 28.63 5.66 -4.99
CA VAL A 256 28.56 6.84 -4.12
C VAL A 256 27.66 6.57 -2.91
N LEU A 257 26.53 5.90 -3.13
CA LEU A 257 25.63 5.47 -2.05
C LEU A 257 26.38 4.59 -1.04
N GLY A 258 27.16 3.59 -1.51
CA GLY A 258 27.96 2.73 -0.63
C GLY A 258 28.95 3.53 0.21
N GLN A 259 29.66 4.51 -0.37
CA GLN A 259 30.58 5.37 0.36
C GLN A 259 29.88 6.22 1.44
N ILE A 260 28.73 6.79 1.11
CA ILE A 260 27.97 7.60 2.07
C ILE A 260 27.43 6.72 3.21
N LEU A 261 26.92 5.52 2.89
CA LEU A 261 26.45 4.55 3.89
C LEU A 261 27.57 4.12 4.84
N HIS A 262 28.76 3.85 4.30
CA HIS A 262 29.92 3.54 5.14
C HIS A 262 30.24 4.66 6.16
N ILE A 263 30.22 5.92 5.72
CA ILE A 263 30.43 7.07 6.60
C ILE A 263 29.31 7.19 7.64
N LEU A 264 28.04 7.11 7.21
CA LEU A 264 26.87 7.19 8.08
C LEU A 264 26.89 6.12 9.17
N LEU A 265 27.10 4.86 8.77
CA LEU A 265 27.11 3.73 9.68
C LEU A 265 28.36 3.70 10.56
N GLY A 266 29.50 4.16 10.05
CA GLY A 266 30.73 4.34 10.84
C GLY A 266 30.55 5.42 11.91
N THR A 267 29.92 6.53 11.59
CA THR A 267 29.62 7.62 12.52
C THR A 267 28.61 7.19 13.59
N SER A 268 27.63 6.36 13.23
CA SER A 268 26.61 5.83 14.14
C SER A 268 27.06 4.55 14.88
N ALA A 269 28.25 4.02 14.62
CA ALA A 269 28.71 2.71 15.13
C ALA A 269 28.80 2.60 16.68
N GLY A 270 28.94 3.73 17.38
CA GLY A 270 28.93 3.78 18.84
C GLY A 270 27.54 3.75 19.48
N GLN A 271 26.48 3.73 18.69
CA GLN A 271 25.10 3.82 19.16
C GLN A 271 24.49 2.42 19.39
N THR A 272 23.59 2.35 20.36
CA THR A 272 22.84 1.14 20.71
C THR A 272 21.45 1.09 20.07
N LYS A 273 21.13 2.02 19.17
CA LYS A 273 19.80 2.14 18.58
C LYS A 273 19.79 1.68 17.12
N LEU A 274 18.58 1.30 16.67
CA LEU A 274 18.30 0.79 15.33
C LEU A 274 18.65 1.84 14.24
N THR A 275 19.32 1.37 13.18
CA THR A 275 19.46 2.10 11.92
C THR A 275 18.62 1.42 10.85
N VAL A 276 17.79 2.18 10.12
CA VAL A 276 16.96 1.66 9.02
C VAL A 276 17.39 2.29 7.72
N LEU A 277 17.59 1.44 6.70
CA LEU A 277 17.90 1.83 5.33
C LEU A 277 16.76 1.43 4.40
N LEU A 278 16.06 2.43 3.84
CA LEU A 278 14.96 2.23 2.89
C LEU A 278 15.43 2.31 1.45
N VAL A 279 15.19 1.24 0.71
CA VAL A 279 15.57 1.10 -0.70
C VAL A 279 14.38 0.63 -1.51
N GLY A 280 13.89 1.43 -2.47
CA GLY A 280 12.72 1.10 -3.29
C GLY A 280 12.99 0.10 -4.42
N ASP A 281 14.24 -0.10 -4.79
CA ASP A 281 14.65 -0.97 -5.90
C ASP A 281 15.14 -2.33 -5.37
N MET A 282 14.56 -3.43 -5.88
CA MET A 282 14.87 -4.79 -5.40
C MET A 282 16.30 -5.22 -5.67
N PRO A 283 16.86 -5.06 -6.88
CA PRO A 283 18.27 -5.36 -7.16
C PRO A 283 19.22 -4.54 -6.28
N LEU A 284 18.99 -3.24 -6.15
CA LEU A 284 19.80 -2.35 -5.32
C LEU A 284 19.75 -2.75 -3.85
N LYS A 285 18.56 -3.07 -3.32
CA LYS A 285 18.38 -3.54 -1.94
C LYS A 285 19.23 -4.76 -1.64
N SER A 286 19.18 -5.77 -2.52
CA SER A 286 19.93 -7.01 -2.35
C SER A 286 21.44 -6.76 -2.39
N GLN A 287 21.92 -5.93 -3.29
CA GLN A 287 23.34 -5.59 -3.43
C GLN A 287 23.87 -4.83 -2.21
N ILE A 288 23.13 -3.82 -1.75
CA ILE A 288 23.49 -3.05 -0.56
C ILE A 288 23.47 -3.94 0.67
N GLY A 289 22.42 -4.75 0.84
CA GLY A 289 22.32 -5.71 1.95
C GLY A 289 23.53 -6.64 2.01
N ALA A 290 23.94 -7.22 0.88
CA ALA A 290 25.12 -8.09 0.80
C ALA A 290 26.42 -7.33 1.11
N SER A 291 26.59 -6.13 0.57
CA SER A 291 27.80 -5.31 0.81
C SER A 291 27.92 -4.91 2.28
N LEU A 292 26.84 -4.44 2.90
CA LEU A 292 26.84 -4.07 4.31
C LEU A 292 27.02 -5.28 5.23
N ALA A 293 26.42 -6.42 4.89
CA ALA A 293 26.60 -7.66 5.66
C ALA A 293 28.05 -8.15 5.65
N ALA A 294 28.77 -7.96 4.53
CA ALA A 294 30.18 -8.30 4.43
C ALA A 294 31.05 -7.43 5.37
N GLU A 295 30.63 -6.19 5.66
CA GLU A 295 31.38 -5.24 6.49
C GLU A 295 30.94 -5.26 7.97
N PHE A 296 29.62 -5.23 8.21
CA PHE A 296 29.03 -5.11 9.56
C PHE A 296 28.53 -6.44 10.13
N GLY A 297 28.69 -7.55 9.39
CA GLY A 297 28.36 -8.92 9.84
C GLY A 297 26.89 -9.13 10.18
N SER A 298 26.63 -9.83 11.27
CA SER A 298 25.28 -10.22 11.73
C SER A 298 24.38 -9.06 12.14
N ARG A 299 24.94 -7.87 12.37
CA ARG A 299 24.18 -6.66 12.66
C ARG A 299 23.25 -6.26 11.49
N VAL A 300 23.61 -6.64 10.25
CA VAL A 300 22.83 -6.32 9.05
C VAL A 300 21.78 -7.39 8.82
N GLN A 301 20.53 -6.98 8.83
CA GLN A 301 19.39 -7.84 8.54
C GLN A 301 18.59 -7.25 7.36
N VAL A 302 18.22 -8.11 6.41
CA VAL A 302 17.42 -7.72 5.25
C VAL A 302 15.99 -8.21 5.47
N GLU A 303 15.05 -7.28 5.64
CA GLU A 303 13.61 -7.58 5.82
C GLU A 303 13.34 -8.63 6.91
N ARG A 304 13.92 -8.43 8.09
CA ARG A 304 13.66 -9.24 9.28
C ARG A 304 13.24 -8.38 10.45
N THR A 305 12.34 -8.89 11.28
CA THR A 305 11.83 -8.19 12.47
C THR A 305 12.60 -8.54 13.75
N CYS A 306 13.37 -9.63 13.75
CA CYS A 306 14.23 -9.99 14.87
C CYS A 306 15.60 -9.31 14.70
N LEU A 307 15.80 -8.22 15.42
CA LEU A 307 16.96 -7.33 15.32
C LEU A 307 17.66 -7.22 16.67
N ASP A 308 18.97 -7.07 16.64
CA ASP A 308 19.76 -6.66 17.80
C ASP A 308 19.54 -5.16 18.10
N ASP A 309 19.80 -4.72 19.33
CA ASP A 309 19.58 -3.32 19.76
C ASP A 309 20.32 -2.31 18.87
N ASN A 310 21.49 -2.67 18.34
CA ASN A 310 22.28 -1.87 17.41
C ASN A 310 22.20 -2.36 15.95
N GLY A 311 21.09 -2.97 15.59
CA GLY A 311 20.88 -3.57 14.28
C GLY A 311 20.83 -2.55 13.14
N ILE A 312 21.16 -3.04 11.95
CA ILE A 312 21.04 -2.31 10.68
C ILE A 312 20.01 -3.06 9.83
N LEU A 313 18.83 -2.48 9.70
CA LEU A 313 17.77 -3.04 8.88
C LEU A 313 17.84 -2.47 7.47
N VAL A 314 18.00 -3.33 6.48
CA VAL A 314 17.86 -2.97 5.07
C VAL A 314 16.48 -3.44 4.61
N ALA A 315 15.60 -2.53 4.21
CA ALA A 315 14.21 -2.84 3.92
C ALA A 315 13.70 -2.11 2.67
N GLY A 316 12.70 -2.73 2.03
CA GLY A 316 11.83 -2.05 1.08
C GLY A 316 10.76 -1.24 1.81
N TRP A 317 10.07 -0.38 1.06
CA TRP A 317 9.02 0.50 1.59
C TRP A 317 7.83 -0.29 2.15
N ASP A 318 7.40 -1.36 1.47
CA ASP A 318 6.27 -2.20 1.92
C ASP A 318 6.60 -2.91 3.24
N PHE A 319 7.81 -3.48 3.34
CA PHE A 319 8.25 -4.12 4.59
C PHE A 319 8.26 -3.13 5.75
N TRP A 320 8.80 -1.92 5.56
CA TRP A 320 8.83 -0.89 6.58
C TRP A 320 7.43 -0.47 7.00
N ARG A 321 6.53 -0.23 6.04
CA ARG A 321 5.12 0.11 6.30
C ARG A 321 4.42 -0.92 7.19
N GLU A 322 4.64 -2.19 6.91
CA GLU A 322 3.97 -3.29 7.64
C GLU A 322 4.52 -3.51 9.04
N HIS A 323 5.79 -3.18 9.28
CA HIS A 323 6.48 -3.58 10.50
C HIS A 323 6.98 -2.41 11.37
N GLN A 324 6.91 -1.16 10.92
CA GLN A 324 7.44 -0.01 11.67
C GLN A 324 6.83 0.16 13.06
N THR A 325 5.59 -0.27 13.28
CA THR A 325 4.92 -0.18 14.58
C THR A 325 5.35 -1.25 15.58
N VAL A 326 5.95 -2.34 15.11
CA VAL A 326 6.44 -3.44 15.98
C VAL A 326 7.96 -3.42 16.12
N LEU A 327 8.66 -2.65 15.31
CA LEU A 327 10.08 -2.44 15.37
C LEU A 327 10.42 -1.27 16.32
N PRO A 328 11.61 -1.27 16.96
CA PRO A 328 12.07 -0.12 17.71
C PRO A 328 12.16 1.13 16.82
N ALA A 329 11.86 2.30 17.38
CA ALA A 329 12.02 3.55 16.66
C ALA A 329 13.50 3.77 16.27
N PRO A 330 13.80 4.02 14.99
CA PRO A 330 15.18 4.20 14.54
C PRO A 330 15.71 5.57 14.91
N GLN A 331 16.96 5.63 15.32
CA GLN A 331 17.67 6.88 15.50
C GLN A 331 18.17 7.46 14.19
N LEU A 332 18.51 6.60 13.25
CA LEU A 332 18.91 6.96 11.89
C LEU A 332 18.02 6.24 10.87
N LEU A 333 17.31 7.02 10.08
CA LEU A 333 16.57 6.53 8.91
C LEU A 333 17.26 7.02 7.64
N VAL A 334 17.77 6.11 6.84
CA VAL A 334 18.39 6.42 5.56
C VAL A 334 17.40 6.13 4.43
N ILE A 335 17.04 7.13 3.68
CA ILE A 335 16.21 7.02 2.49
C ILE A 335 17.13 7.04 1.27
N ALA A 336 17.47 5.85 0.76
CA ALA A 336 18.35 5.73 -0.41
C ALA A 336 17.65 6.17 -1.69
N THR A 337 16.37 5.81 -1.82
CA THR A 337 15.53 6.20 -2.98
C THR A 337 14.14 6.60 -2.52
N LEU A 338 13.56 7.64 -3.12
CA LEU A 338 12.19 8.06 -2.84
C LEU A 338 11.16 6.94 -3.15
N PRO A 339 10.07 6.83 -2.37
CA PRO A 339 9.04 5.81 -2.54
C PRO A 339 8.10 6.09 -3.73
N ILE A 340 8.61 6.61 -4.82
CA ILE A 340 7.80 6.83 -6.02
C ILE A 340 7.48 5.46 -6.62
N PRO A 341 6.18 5.09 -6.75
CA PRO A 341 5.81 3.79 -7.32
C PRO A 341 6.45 3.58 -8.70
N SER A 342 7.07 2.41 -8.90
CA SER A 342 7.79 2.09 -10.13
C SER A 342 6.83 1.85 -11.29
N LEU A 343 7.09 2.50 -12.42
CA LEU A 343 6.36 2.24 -13.67
C LEU A 343 6.65 0.83 -14.25
N GLU A 344 7.69 0.17 -13.76
CA GLU A 344 8.00 -1.22 -14.13
C GLU A 344 7.06 -2.21 -13.44
N HIS A 345 6.42 -1.80 -12.35
CA HIS A 345 5.39 -2.62 -11.71
C HIS A 345 4.12 -2.62 -12.58
N PRO A 346 3.66 -3.78 -13.08
CA PRO A 346 2.56 -3.86 -14.03
C PRO A 346 1.28 -3.17 -13.57
N LEU A 347 0.89 -3.34 -12.31
CA LEU A 347 -0.31 -2.73 -11.76
C LEU A 347 -0.19 -1.19 -11.67
N VAL A 348 1.00 -0.68 -11.36
CA VAL A 348 1.27 0.78 -11.39
C VAL A 348 1.16 1.30 -12.81
N ALA A 349 1.77 0.60 -13.77
CA ALA A 349 1.68 0.95 -15.20
C ALA A 349 0.22 0.92 -15.69
N GLY A 350 -0.57 -0.08 -15.27
CA GLY A 350 -1.99 -0.18 -15.59
C GLY A 350 -2.80 1.01 -15.07
N ARG A 351 -2.59 1.42 -13.81
CA ARG A 351 -3.22 2.62 -13.24
C ARG A 351 -2.79 3.90 -13.96
N VAL A 352 -1.51 4.04 -14.25
CA VAL A 352 -1.00 5.18 -15.03
C VAL A 352 -1.62 5.23 -16.43
N ALA A 353 -1.79 4.08 -17.09
CA ALA A 353 -2.48 4.01 -18.38
C ALA A 353 -3.94 4.47 -18.27
N HIS A 354 -4.63 4.10 -17.19
CA HIS A 354 -5.98 4.57 -16.90
C HIS A 354 -6.03 6.10 -16.77
N TYR A 355 -5.18 6.72 -15.93
CA TYR A 355 -5.12 8.19 -15.82
C TYR A 355 -4.79 8.88 -17.15
N LYS A 356 -3.90 8.28 -17.95
CA LYS A 356 -3.57 8.79 -19.29
C LYS A 356 -4.77 8.73 -20.24
N SER A 357 -5.59 7.68 -20.20
CA SER A 357 -6.80 7.56 -21.03
C SER A 357 -7.83 8.64 -20.69
N LEU A 358 -7.84 9.12 -19.45
CA LEU A 358 -8.67 10.23 -18.97
C LEU A 358 -8.01 11.61 -19.19
N HIS A 359 -6.84 11.70 -19.83
CA HIS A 359 -6.05 12.93 -20.02
C HIS A 359 -5.71 13.64 -18.69
N GLN A 360 -5.53 12.89 -17.62
CA GLN A 360 -5.21 13.40 -16.28
C GLN A 360 -3.71 13.34 -15.99
N ASP A 361 -3.23 14.23 -15.11
CA ASP A 361 -1.84 14.23 -14.64
C ASP A 361 -1.61 13.08 -13.63
N TRP A 362 -1.33 11.90 -14.18
CA TRP A 362 -1.09 10.67 -13.42
C TRP A 362 0.03 10.81 -12.39
N PHE A 363 1.05 11.65 -12.66
CA PHE A 363 2.14 11.82 -11.71
C PHE A 363 1.69 12.58 -10.47
N ARG A 364 0.97 13.71 -10.64
CA ARG A 364 0.50 14.54 -9.55
C ARG A 364 -0.72 13.98 -8.82
N LEU A 365 -1.56 13.21 -9.51
CA LEU A 365 -2.78 12.66 -8.91
C LEU A 365 -2.59 11.27 -8.30
N TYR A 366 -1.55 10.53 -8.73
CA TYR A 366 -1.34 9.16 -8.27
C TYR A 366 0.06 8.95 -7.69
N LEU A 367 1.15 9.03 -8.48
CA LEU A 367 2.48 8.60 -8.02
C LEU A 367 3.05 9.49 -6.91
N LEU A 368 2.94 10.80 -7.07
CA LEU A 368 3.50 11.74 -6.10
C LEU A 368 2.76 11.70 -4.75
N PRO A 369 1.42 11.73 -4.68
CA PRO A 369 0.70 11.61 -3.41
C PRO A 369 1.00 10.31 -2.66
N GLU A 370 1.09 9.17 -3.38
CA GLU A 370 1.53 7.91 -2.77
C GLU A 370 2.91 8.04 -2.13
N ALA A 371 3.87 8.59 -2.89
CA ALA A 371 5.22 8.78 -2.39
C ALA A 371 5.30 9.72 -1.18
N LEU A 372 4.53 10.80 -1.17
CA LEU A 372 4.51 11.76 -0.07
C LEU A 372 3.88 11.17 1.19
N GLY A 373 2.79 10.43 1.05
CA GLY A 373 2.17 9.71 2.17
C GLY A 373 3.10 8.66 2.78
N GLU A 374 3.81 7.89 1.93
CA GLU A 374 4.81 6.94 2.40
C GLU A 374 5.96 7.60 3.16
N LEU A 375 6.47 8.71 2.66
CA LEU A 375 7.53 9.46 3.34
C LEU A 375 7.08 9.95 4.71
N GLN A 376 5.88 10.52 4.83
CA GLN A 376 5.36 11.02 6.10
C GLN A 376 5.21 9.89 7.12
N ARG A 377 4.66 8.75 6.71
CA ARG A 377 4.54 7.57 7.58
C ARG A 377 5.90 7.01 7.98
N ALA A 378 6.83 6.90 7.04
CA ALA A 378 8.14 6.30 7.30
C ALA A 378 8.96 7.07 8.32
N ILE A 379 8.80 8.40 8.38
CA ILE A 379 9.56 9.24 9.32
C ILE A 379 8.86 9.42 10.67
N ALA A 380 7.61 8.99 10.83
CA ALA A 380 6.86 9.17 12.08
C ALA A 380 7.62 8.60 13.31
N PRO A 381 8.15 7.35 13.29
CA PRO A 381 8.91 6.82 14.42
C PRO A 381 10.21 7.58 14.69
N VAL A 382 10.84 8.16 13.65
CA VAL A 382 12.07 8.97 13.82
C VAL A 382 11.77 10.32 14.48
N ARG A 383 10.58 10.87 14.22
CA ARG A 383 10.13 12.12 14.87
C ARG A 383 9.98 11.97 16.37
N GLU A 384 9.40 10.87 16.83
CA GLU A 384 9.22 10.58 18.25
C GLU A 384 10.55 10.58 19.02
N GLU A 385 11.63 10.14 18.37
CA GLU A 385 12.98 10.09 18.92
C GLU A 385 13.84 11.33 18.57
N GLN A 386 13.28 12.29 17.82
CA GLN A 386 14.01 13.45 17.28
C GLN A 386 15.30 13.05 16.55
N GLY A 387 15.22 11.95 15.82
CA GLY A 387 16.36 11.31 15.18
C GLY A 387 16.80 12.00 13.88
N VAL A 388 17.69 11.32 13.18
CA VAL A 388 18.30 11.77 11.94
C VAL A 388 17.65 11.06 10.76
N VAL A 389 17.25 11.84 9.74
CA VAL A 389 16.83 11.33 8.42
C VAL A 389 17.91 11.70 7.40
N ALA A 390 18.53 10.72 6.78
CA ALA A 390 19.46 10.93 5.67
C ALA A 390 18.76 10.66 4.34
N LEU A 391 18.49 11.71 3.56
CA LEU A 391 17.83 11.61 2.27
C LEU A 391 18.88 11.68 1.15
N LEU A 392 19.15 10.52 0.53
CA LEU A 392 20.23 10.35 -0.43
C LEU A 392 19.75 10.38 -1.90
N ASP A 393 18.48 10.62 -2.12
CA ASP A 393 17.91 10.72 -3.46
C ASP A 393 17.98 12.17 -3.96
N SER A 394 18.93 12.44 -4.83
CA SER A 394 19.17 13.79 -5.39
C SER A 394 18.03 14.33 -6.25
N ARG A 395 17.04 13.52 -6.62
CA ARG A 395 15.83 13.99 -7.31
C ARG A 395 15.11 15.09 -6.53
N VAL A 396 15.23 15.09 -5.20
CA VAL A 396 14.70 16.14 -4.32
C VAL A 396 15.28 17.52 -4.65
N LEU A 397 16.56 17.58 -5.02
CA LEU A 397 17.25 18.85 -5.35
C LEU A 397 17.04 19.29 -6.81
N HIS A 398 16.77 18.33 -7.71
CA HIS A 398 16.81 18.57 -9.15
C HIS A 398 15.45 18.47 -9.85
N ARG A 399 14.39 18.01 -9.17
CA ARG A 399 13.07 17.86 -9.77
C ARG A 399 12.08 18.89 -9.24
N SER A 400 11.08 19.24 -10.05
CA SER A 400 10.06 20.25 -9.72
C SER A 400 9.22 19.89 -8.48
N TYR A 401 9.08 18.62 -8.16
CA TYR A 401 8.36 18.12 -6.98
C TYR A 401 9.22 18.09 -5.69
N GLY A 402 10.50 18.43 -5.75
CA GLY A 402 11.39 18.39 -4.59
C GLY A 402 10.92 19.23 -3.41
N LYS A 403 10.31 20.40 -3.69
CA LYS A 403 9.71 21.23 -2.64
C LYS A 403 8.58 20.51 -1.89
N GLN A 404 7.76 19.70 -2.58
CA GLN A 404 6.69 18.93 -1.97
C GLN A 404 7.24 17.79 -1.11
N VAL A 405 8.32 17.12 -1.57
CA VAL A 405 9.02 16.12 -0.77
C VAL A 405 9.57 16.75 0.53
N LEU A 406 10.23 17.89 0.45
CA LEU A 406 10.73 18.59 1.65
C LEU A 406 9.57 19.06 2.56
N ALA A 407 8.46 19.50 1.98
CA ALA A 407 7.28 19.87 2.76
C ALA A 407 6.69 18.67 3.52
N ALA A 408 6.70 17.47 2.91
CA ALA A 408 6.26 16.23 3.58
C ALA A 408 7.16 15.84 4.77
N LEU A 409 8.44 16.18 4.72
CA LEU A 409 9.41 15.94 5.80
C LEU A 409 9.43 17.03 6.89
N SER A 410 8.74 18.15 6.69
CA SER A 410 8.71 19.27 7.66
C SER A 410 7.93 18.88 8.95
N PRO A 411 8.36 19.38 10.15
CA PRO A 411 9.49 20.26 10.41
C PRO A 411 10.83 19.53 10.48
N PHE A 412 11.88 20.14 9.96
CA PHE A 412 13.23 19.61 10.03
C PHE A 412 14.29 20.71 10.15
N ALA A 413 15.42 20.38 10.77
CA ALA A 413 16.65 21.16 10.69
C ALA A 413 17.57 20.54 9.63
N ARG A 414 17.89 21.30 8.57
CA ARG A 414 18.83 20.80 7.56
C ARG A 414 20.26 20.83 8.10
N ILE A 415 20.95 19.69 7.99
CA ILE A 415 22.35 19.54 8.33
C ILE A 415 23.15 19.16 7.08
N ASN A 416 24.35 19.72 6.96
CA ASN A 416 25.23 19.48 5.80
C ASN A 416 26.44 18.60 6.16
N TYR A 417 26.62 18.28 7.43
CA TYR A 417 27.67 17.41 7.92
C TYR A 417 27.10 16.45 8.96
N LEU A 418 27.78 15.36 9.16
CA LEU A 418 27.46 14.35 10.14
C LEU A 418 28.49 14.43 11.26
N ASP A 419 28.01 14.66 12.47
CA ASP A 419 28.80 14.68 13.70
C ASP A 419 28.35 13.50 14.56
N PRO A 420 29.26 12.72 15.18
CA PRO A 420 28.89 11.69 16.16
C PRO A 420 27.94 12.19 17.26
N GLY A 421 28.10 13.44 17.67
CA GLY A 421 27.22 14.08 18.66
C GLY A 421 25.75 14.20 18.24
N LEU A 422 25.43 14.11 16.93
CA LEU A 422 24.05 14.07 16.43
C LEU A 422 23.31 12.79 16.85
N PHE A 423 24.05 11.75 17.16
CA PHE A 423 23.53 10.45 17.57
C PHE A 423 23.62 10.25 19.10
N GLU A 424 24.29 11.15 19.83
CA GLU A 424 24.28 11.13 21.30
C GLU A 424 22.85 11.49 21.75
N ALA A 425 22.30 10.71 22.68
CA ALA A 425 20.97 10.97 23.22
C ALA A 425 20.96 12.42 23.75
N ALA A 426 20.03 13.22 23.26
CA ALA A 426 19.77 14.53 23.85
C ALA A 426 19.50 14.29 25.33
N ILE A 427 20.45 14.67 26.19
CA ILE A 427 20.25 14.68 27.63
C ILE A 427 19.06 15.59 27.83
N ARG A 428 17.91 15.01 28.18
CA ARG A 428 16.72 15.76 28.54
C ARG A 428 17.15 16.62 29.74
N ILE A 429 17.53 17.86 29.48
CA ILE A 429 17.69 18.87 30.52
C ILE A 429 16.25 19.12 30.98
N GLY A 430 15.88 18.40 32.05
CA GLY A 430 14.67 18.69 32.78
C GLY A 430 14.80 20.10 33.35
N VAL A 431 13.94 20.98 32.87
CA VAL A 431 13.61 22.24 33.55
C VAL A 431 12.18 22.12 34.01
#